data_8a216ea7102ae106dc6133347c472336
#
_entry.id   8a216ea7102ae106dc6133347c472336
#
_cell.length_a   1.000
_cell.length_b   1.000
_cell.length_c   1.000
_cell.angle_alpha   90.00
_cell.angle_beta   90.00
_cell.angle_gamma   90.00
#
_symmetry.space_group_name_H-M   'P 1'
#
loop_
_entity.id
_entity.type
_entity.pdbx_description
1 polymer ?
#
loop_
_entity_poly.entity_id
_entity_poly.type
_entity_poly.pdbx_seq_one_letter_code
_entity_poly.pdbx_strand_id
1 'polypeptide(L)'
;MKKGLYALSFGTFGLGIAEFIMMSILPDVAAGFDISLSEAGHLISAYALGVCVGAPLVVVVARSWPLRTILLALVGLFVAGNLLMALSADYWMGLCARFVSGLPHGAYFGVGSIAASRLAEKGKSTSAV
;
A
#
# COMPACT_ATOMS: atom_id res chain seq x y z
N MET A 1 11.47 -15.22 13.66
CA MET A 1 10.49 -15.82 12.74
C MET A 1 9.08 -15.29 12.96
N LYS A 2 8.40 -15.60 14.06
CA LYS A 2 7.02 -15.13 14.34
C LYS A 2 6.86 -13.60 14.25
N LYS A 3 7.81 -12.82 14.81
CA LYS A 3 7.76 -11.35 14.76
C LYS A 3 7.78 -10.78 13.33
N GLY A 4 8.51 -11.41 12.40
CA GLY A 4 8.54 -10.97 11.01
C GLY A 4 7.21 -11.24 10.28
N LEU A 5 6.58 -12.38 10.53
CA LEU A 5 5.26 -12.71 9.98
C LEU A 5 4.18 -11.77 10.53
N TYR A 6 4.21 -11.47 11.82
CA TYR A 6 3.28 -10.49 12.41
C TYR A 6 3.46 -9.09 11.79
N ALA A 7 4.70 -8.65 11.58
CA ALA A 7 4.96 -7.35 10.94
C ALA A 7 4.42 -7.31 9.51
N LEU A 8 4.58 -8.38 8.72
CA LEU A 8 4.00 -8.48 7.38
C LEU A 8 2.47 -8.45 7.41
N SER A 9 1.85 -9.19 8.34
CA SER A 9 0.39 -9.20 8.50
C SER A 9 -0.16 -7.83 8.90
N PHE A 10 0.52 -7.10 9.78
CA PHE A 10 0.14 -5.73 10.14
C PHE A 10 0.21 -4.79 8.96
N GLY A 11 1.27 -4.88 8.14
CA GLY A 11 1.40 -4.09 6.92
C GLY A 11 0.27 -4.38 5.93
N THR A 12 0.00 -5.67 5.67
CA THR A 12 -1.11 -6.11 4.80
C THR A 12 -2.47 -5.61 5.29
N PHE A 13 -2.71 -5.68 6.61
CA PHE A 13 -3.93 -5.19 7.22
C PHE A 13 -4.11 -3.68 7.05
N GLY A 14 -3.03 -2.90 7.29
CA GLY A 14 -3.05 -1.45 7.09
C GLY A 14 -3.34 -1.04 5.65
N LEU A 15 -2.74 -1.74 4.67
CA LEU A 15 -3.01 -1.54 3.25
C LEU A 15 -4.47 -1.82 2.91
N GLY A 16 -5.04 -2.93 3.41
CA GLY A 16 -6.44 -3.27 3.22
C GLY A 16 -7.39 -2.24 3.82
N ILE A 17 -7.12 -1.75 5.03
CA ILE A 17 -7.91 -0.67 5.63
C ILE A 17 -7.91 0.57 4.72
N ALA A 18 -6.76 1.03 4.25
CA ALA A 18 -6.66 2.24 3.44
C ALA A 18 -7.37 2.11 2.08
N GLU A 19 -7.47 0.89 1.54
CA GLU A 19 -8.23 0.60 0.33
C GLU A 19 -9.74 0.71 0.57
N PHE A 20 -10.24 0.02 1.58
CA PHE A 20 -11.69 -0.14 1.78
C PHE A 20 -12.33 1.02 2.56
N ILE A 21 -11.59 1.70 3.46
CA ILE A 21 -12.14 2.80 4.25
C ILE A 21 -12.63 3.95 3.36
N MET A 22 -11.93 4.20 2.25
CA MET A 22 -12.31 5.24 1.30
C MET A 22 -13.72 5.03 0.74
N MET A 23 -14.12 3.78 0.50
CA MET A 23 -15.47 3.47 0.04
C MET A 23 -16.53 3.81 1.08
N SER A 24 -16.21 3.61 2.36
CA SER A 24 -17.13 3.87 3.48
C SER A 24 -17.32 5.35 3.76
N ILE A 25 -16.29 6.17 3.58
CA ILE A 25 -16.30 7.62 3.85
C ILE A 25 -16.41 8.46 2.58
N LEU A 26 -16.70 7.85 1.44
CA LEU A 26 -16.74 8.54 0.14
C LEU A 26 -17.69 9.74 0.12
N PRO A 27 -18.91 9.68 0.71
CA PRO A 27 -19.78 10.84 0.78
C PRO A 27 -19.19 12.01 1.58
N ASP A 28 -18.48 11.72 2.69
CA ASP A 28 -17.85 12.75 3.52
C ASP A 28 -16.67 13.41 2.79
N VAL A 29 -15.90 12.61 2.04
CA VAL A 29 -14.80 13.10 1.20
C VAL A 29 -15.33 13.95 0.06
N ALA A 30 -16.42 13.56 -0.59
CA ALA A 30 -17.08 14.34 -1.62
C ALA A 30 -17.54 15.69 -1.10
N ALA A 31 -18.17 15.73 0.08
CA ALA A 31 -18.59 16.95 0.75
C ALA A 31 -17.38 17.82 1.17
N GLY A 32 -16.30 17.20 1.64
CA GLY A 32 -15.09 17.92 2.07
C GLY A 32 -14.35 18.62 0.92
N PHE A 33 -14.40 18.06 -0.29
CA PHE A 33 -13.83 18.68 -1.50
C PHE A 33 -14.82 19.48 -2.32
N ASP A 34 -16.09 19.56 -1.90
CA ASP A 34 -17.19 20.20 -2.63
C ASP A 34 -17.34 19.68 -4.07
N ILE A 35 -17.32 18.35 -4.20
CA ILE A 35 -17.43 17.63 -5.48
C ILE A 35 -18.58 16.62 -5.45
N SER A 36 -18.98 16.15 -6.61
CA SER A 36 -19.99 15.09 -6.74
C SER A 36 -19.46 13.74 -6.23
N LEU A 37 -20.36 12.85 -5.83
CA LEU A 37 -20.02 11.48 -5.44
C LEU A 37 -19.33 10.71 -6.57
N SER A 38 -19.72 10.99 -7.82
CA SER A 38 -19.07 10.41 -9.01
C SER A 38 -17.63 10.84 -9.15
N GLU A 39 -17.32 12.12 -8.96
CA GLU A 39 -15.95 12.64 -8.97
C GLU A 39 -15.13 12.07 -7.81
N ALA A 40 -15.73 11.97 -6.63
CA ALA A 40 -15.05 11.32 -5.49
C ALA A 40 -14.67 9.85 -5.79
N GLY A 41 -15.47 9.15 -6.60
CA GLY A 41 -15.14 7.81 -7.09
C GLY A 41 -13.82 7.71 -7.86
N HIS A 42 -13.36 8.80 -8.49
CA HIS A 42 -12.05 8.85 -9.15
C HIS A 42 -10.88 8.71 -8.16
N LEU A 43 -11.06 9.05 -6.88
CA LEU A 43 -10.06 8.84 -5.84
C LEU A 43 -9.79 7.34 -5.61
N ILE A 44 -10.83 6.52 -5.73
CA ILE A 44 -10.71 5.05 -5.67
C ILE A 44 -10.00 4.54 -6.92
N SER A 45 -10.37 5.03 -8.10
CA SER A 45 -9.76 4.66 -9.37
C SER A 45 -8.27 5.06 -9.43
N ALA A 46 -7.92 6.24 -8.93
CA ALA A 46 -6.54 6.71 -8.85
C ALA A 46 -5.69 5.79 -7.98
N TYR A 47 -6.22 5.34 -6.85
CA TYR A 47 -5.54 4.36 -6.00
C TYR A 47 -5.34 3.03 -6.74
N ALA A 48 -6.38 2.50 -7.39
CA ALA A 48 -6.29 1.26 -8.16
C ALA A 48 -5.27 1.34 -9.30
N LEU A 49 -5.20 2.48 -9.99
CA LEU A 49 -4.15 2.74 -11.00
C LEU A 49 -2.76 2.71 -10.36
N GLY A 50 -2.59 3.32 -9.20
CA GLY A 50 -1.36 3.25 -8.43
C GLY A 50 -0.95 1.81 -8.13
N VAL A 51 -1.89 0.96 -7.69
CA VAL A 51 -1.66 -0.48 -7.44
C VAL A 51 -1.18 -1.19 -8.71
N CYS A 52 -1.83 -0.95 -9.85
CA CYS A 52 -1.46 -1.56 -11.12
C CYS A 52 -0.07 -1.16 -11.61
N VAL A 53 0.31 0.10 -11.45
CA VAL A 53 1.59 0.65 -11.88
C VAL A 53 2.72 0.31 -10.90
N GLY A 54 2.42 0.29 -9.61
CA GLY A 54 3.41 0.12 -8.55
C GLY A 54 4.10 -1.23 -8.55
N ALA A 55 3.38 -2.32 -8.81
CA ALA A 55 3.94 -3.66 -8.81
C ALA A 55 5.07 -3.83 -9.86
N PRO A 56 4.87 -3.54 -11.15
CA PRO A 56 5.94 -3.62 -12.15
C PRO A 56 7.06 -2.60 -11.90
N LEU A 57 6.71 -1.40 -11.43
CA LEU A 57 7.70 -0.36 -11.12
C LEU A 57 8.71 -0.82 -10.07
N VAL A 58 8.22 -1.44 -8.98
CA VAL A 58 9.09 -1.95 -7.92
C VAL A 58 9.98 -3.10 -8.41
N VAL A 59 9.47 -3.97 -9.27
CA VAL A 59 10.29 -5.04 -9.87
C VAL A 59 11.48 -4.45 -10.64
N VAL A 60 11.28 -3.37 -11.39
CA VAL A 60 12.34 -2.73 -12.18
C VAL A 60 13.33 -1.96 -11.30
N VAL A 61 12.80 -1.13 -10.37
CA VAL A 61 13.61 -0.20 -9.57
C VAL A 61 14.35 -0.90 -8.44
N ALA A 62 13.69 -1.83 -7.76
CA ALA A 62 14.20 -2.42 -6.52
C ALA A 62 14.78 -3.84 -6.70
N ARG A 63 15.01 -4.28 -7.93
CA ARG A 63 15.49 -5.65 -8.24
C ARG A 63 16.80 -6.05 -7.54
N SER A 64 17.65 -5.08 -7.24
CA SER A 64 18.94 -5.29 -6.56
C SER A 64 18.90 -5.02 -5.06
N TRP A 65 17.76 -4.57 -4.55
CA TRP A 65 17.62 -4.21 -3.14
C TRP A 65 17.30 -5.42 -2.27
N PRO A 66 17.77 -5.47 -1.01
CA PRO A 66 17.36 -6.52 -0.08
C PRO A 66 15.86 -6.40 0.25
N LEU A 67 15.19 -7.53 0.41
CA LEU A 67 13.73 -7.61 0.67
C LEU A 67 13.28 -6.69 1.83
N ARG A 68 14.06 -6.62 2.89
CA ARG A 68 13.76 -5.76 4.04
C ARG A 68 13.71 -4.28 3.64
N THR A 69 14.67 -3.83 2.84
CA THR A 69 14.73 -2.44 2.37
C THR A 69 13.55 -2.12 1.48
N ILE A 70 13.18 -3.04 0.58
CA ILE A 70 12.00 -2.87 -0.29
C ILE A 70 10.74 -2.73 0.57
N LEU A 71 10.50 -3.63 1.52
CA LEU A 71 9.32 -3.60 2.38
C LEU A 71 9.25 -2.30 3.20
N LEU A 72 10.37 -1.85 3.77
CA LEU A 72 10.42 -0.60 4.53
C LEU A 72 10.15 0.62 3.64
N ALA A 73 10.71 0.64 2.43
CA ALA A 73 10.47 1.72 1.46
C ALA A 73 8.99 1.76 1.03
N LEU A 74 8.38 0.60 0.79
CA LEU A 74 6.96 0.50 0.43
C LEU A 74 6.05 0.98 1.56
N VAL A 75 6.33 0.61 2.81
CA VAL A 75 5.59 1.11 3.97
C VAL A 75 5.79 2.62 4.14
N GLY A 76 7.00 3.11 3.98
CA GLY A 76 7.30 4.55 4.03
C GLY A 76 6.53 5.34 2.96
N LEU A 77 6.52 4.84 1.72
CA LEU A 77 5.76 5.45 0.62
C LEU A 77 4.24 5.41 0.88
N PHE A 78 3.75 4.31 1.43
CA PHE A 78 2.34 4.17 1.83
C PHE A 78 1.94 5.20 2.88
N VAL A 79 2.73 5.35 3.93
CA VAL A 79 2.50 6.35 4.99
C VAL A 79 2.55 7.76 4.40
N ALA A 80 3.56 8.08 3.59
CA ALA A 80 3.69 9.39 2.95
C ALA A 80 2.50 9.71 2.04
N GLY A 81 2.04 8.76 1.22
CA GLY A 81 0.87 8.94 0.36
C GLY A 81 -0.43 9.18 1.13
N ASN A 82 -0.63 8.45 2.24
CA ASN A 82 -1.82 8.66 3.08
C ASN A 82 -1.75 9.97 3.88
N LEU A 83 -0.57 10.38 4.34
CA LEU A 83 -0.38 11.71 4.94
C LEU A 83 -0.65 12.83 3.94
N LEU A 84 -0.17 12.67 2.70
CA LEU A 84 -0.45 13.62 1.63
C LEU A 84 -1.96 13.71 1.36
N MET A 85 -2.68 12.60 1.38
CA MET A 85 -4.14 12.59 1.27
C MET A 85 -4.80 13.32 2.43
N ALA A 86 -4.37 13.09 3.66
CA ALA A 86 -4.91 13.75 4.85
C ALA A 86 -4.66 15.27 4.86
N LEU A 87 -3.61 15.72 4.19
CA LEU A 87 -3.22 17.14 4.06
C LEU A 87 -3.71 17.77 2.75
N SER A 88 -4.47 17.03 1.92
CA SER A 88 -4.93 17.52 0.63
C SER A 88 -5.89 18.70 0.81
N ALA A 89 -5.52 19.83 0.21
CA ALA A 89 -6.32 21.04 0.23
C ALA A 89 -7.37 21.08 -0.90
N ASP A 90 -7.18 20.30 -1.95
CA ASP A 90 -8.05 20.25 -3.11
C ASP A 90 -8.12 18.84 -3.71
N TYR A 91 -9.09 18.65 -4.60
CA TYR A 91 -9.38 17.39 -5.27
C TYR A 91 -8.20 16.83 -6.07
N TRP A 92 -7.47 17.68 -6.79
CA TRP A 92 -6.34 17.23 -7.63
C TRP A 92 -5.18 16.72 -6.80
N MET A 93 -4.89 17.40 -5.70
CA MET A 93 -3.91 16.95 -4.72
C MET A 93 -4.34 15.61 -4.11
N GLY A 94 -5.64 15.45 -3.82
CA GLY A 94 -6.22 14.19 -3.36
C GLY A 94 -6.03 13.05 -4.36
N LEU A 95 -6.28 13.28 -5.65
CA LEU A 95 -6.05 12.29 -6.71
C LEU A 95 -4.58 11.86 -6.78
N CYS A 96 -3.65 12.80 -6.76
CA CYS A 96 -2.21 12.50 -6.75
C CYS A 96 -1.82 11.70 -5.50
N ALA A 97 -2.31 12.10 -4.34
CA ALA A 97 -2.06 11.42 -3.07
C ALA A 97 -2.58 9.97 -3.08
N ARG A 98 -3.77 9.75 -3.64
CA ARG A 98 -4.35 8.40 -3.78
C ARG A 98 -3.55 7.53 -4.74
N PHE A 99 -3.12 8.08 -5.87
CA PHE A 99 -2.24 7.37 -6.79
C PHE A 99 -0.92 6.96 -6.12
N VAL A 100 -0.26 7.89 -5.43
CA VAL A 100 1.00 7.64 -4.72
C VAL A 100 0.82 6.59 -3.61
N SER A 101 -0.26 6.65 -2.83
CA SER A 101 -0.54 5.67 -1.77
C SER A 101 -0.90 4.28 -2.32
N GLY A 102 -1.38 4.19 -3.55
CA GLY A 102 -1.64 2.92 -4.25
C GLY A 102 -0.38 2.21 -4.73
N LEU A 103 0.67 2.95 -5.13
CA LEU A 103 1.91 2.39 -5.68
C LEU A 103 2.52 1.26 -4.83
N PRO A 104 2.65 1.38 -3.51
CA PRO A 104 3.25 0.34 -2.68
C PRO A 104 2.35 -0.88 -2.48
N HIS A 105 1.03 -0.77 -2.67
CA HIS A 105 0.07 -1.80 -2.30
C HIS A 105 0.32 -3.12 -3.06
N GLY A 106 0.24 -3.11 -4.37
CA GLY A 106 0.43 -4.33 -5.18
C GLY A 106 1.83 -4.94 -5.02
N ALA A 107 2.85 -4.09 -4.97
CA ALA A 107 4.23 -4.51 -4.75
C ALA A 107 4.44 -5.12 -3.35
N TYR A 108 3.81 -4.57 -2.32
CA TYR A 108 3.93 -5.08 -0.96
C TYR A 108 3.40 -6.50 -0.82
N PHE A 109 2.28 -6.84 -1.46
CA PHE A 109 1.75 -8.21 -1.46
C PHE A 109 2.71 -9.19 -2.15
N GLY A 110 3.27 -8.81 -3.30
CA GLY A 110 4.23 -9.64 -4.04
C GLY A 110 5.52 -9.87 -3.25
N VAL A 111 6.16 -8.81 -2.79
CA VAL A 111 7.42 -8.88 -2.02
C VAL A 111 7.19 -9.51 -0.64
N GLY A 112 6.06 -9.21 -0.01
CA GLY A 112 5.67 -9.76 1.28
C GLY A 112 5.47 -11.27 1.25
N SER A 113 4.87 -11.81 0.19
CA SER A 113 4.71 -13.26 0.04
C SER A 113 6.05 -13.98 -0.13
N ILE A 114 7.00 -13.41 -0.87
CA ILE A 114 8.36 -13.93 -0.97
C ILE A 114 9.06 -13.89 0.39
N ALA A 115 8.93 -12.80 1.13
CA ALA A 115 9.52 -12.66 2.46
C ALA A 115 8.91 -13.67 3.45
N ALA A 116 7.60 -13.86 3.41
CA ALA A 116 6.89 -14.84 4.25
C ALA A 116 7.34 -16.28 3.96
N SER A 117 7.48 -16.64 2.67
CA SER A 117 7.98 -17.96 2.26
C SER A 117 9.38 -18.23 2.80
N ARG A 118 10.31 -17.27 2.67
CA ARG A 118 11.67 -17.40 3.19
C ARG A 118 11.71 -17.52 4.73
N LEU A 119 10.81 -16.83 5.43
CA LEU A 119 10.69 -16.94 6.88
C LEU A 119 10.11 -18.30 7.30
N ALA A 120 9.17 -18.85 6.54
CA ALA A 120 8.57 -20.16 6.79
C ALA A 120 9.57 -21.30 6.56
N GLU A 121 10.37 -21.23 5.49
CA GLU A 121 11.43 -22.22 5.21
C GLU A 121 12.50 -22.29 6.30
N LYS A 122 12.95 -21.11 6.78
CA LYS A 122 13.87 -21.05 7.93
C LYS A 122 13.28 -21.68 9.19
N GLY A 123 11.96 -21.59 9.38
CA GLY A 123 11.30 -22.19 10.54
C GLY A 123 11.16 -23.72 10.46
N LYS A 124 10.99 -24.27 9.27
CA LYS A 124 11.00 -25.72 9.05
C LYS A 124 12.40 -26.32 9.25
N SER A 125 13.43 -25.61 8.83
CA SER A 125 14.82 -25.98 9.04
C SER A 125 15.20 -26.08 10.52
N THR A 126 14.63 -25.21 11.38
CA THR A 126 14.88 -25.23 12.83
C THR A 126 14.09 -26.33 13.56
N SER A 127 13.03 -26.89 12.96
CA SER A 127 12.26 -28.00 13.53
C SER A 127 12.78 -29.38 13.09
N ALA A 128 13.79 -29.43 12.21
CA ALA A 128 14.41 -30.65 11.69
C ALA A 128 15.73 -30.99 12.41
N VAL A 129 16.14 -30.20 13.39
CA VAL A 129 17.26 -30.43 14.30
C VAL A 129 16.76 -30.66 15.72
#